data_51fb11dfb6aa62a83172673f77e0c123
#
_entry.id   51fb11dfb6aa62a83172673f77e0c123
#
_cell.length_a   1.000
_cell.length_b   1.000
_cell.length_c   1.000
_cell.angle_alpha   90.00
_cell.angle_beta   90.00
_cell.angle_gamma   90.00
#
_symmetry.space_group_name_H-M   'P 1'
#
loop_
_entity.id
_entity.type
_entity.pdbx_description
1 polymer ?
#
loop_
_entity_poly.entity_id
_entity_poly.type
_entity_poly.pdbx_seq_one_letter_code
_entity_poly.pdbx_strand_id
1 'polypeptide(L)'
;VGFGNEISMQGLDARHVLFLQDGERMTGEMAGNLDYERFNLHAIDRIEIVKGASSTLYGSRASGAVINLISKKAAKPLDIQAGFRWGQMNERNYKQPSRRDFLYMFEKNSDRPNLQAWVSAGMKYKAITSQTDVWYSSSDAFYLYQATHDQKVYTKEANPFLPHDIVLNSVVARPPMGIEGTEHVSLAQKFYFDPVKNLSMQVYGTLFFMNSYDLIQDLNFTQSRDFMTGFKAKYDVKNWFSVQLSLHGDFYQRFKRHERIDERKVVYKSQILEPRLSLTSNYFNHHSLIFGIEHTSDELTSDRFVNRKMTTRALHETEYFLQDEWIPNTHWLLSTGVRTNFSKAFGFMWMPKLAAKYSLNNHWAFRANYSMGYRAPSIKELFFNWDHLGMFQIRGNEELRPEKNHYVSVGTEYTTDHFFVNVNAYGNFFRKKIEGVWHIYDMQYNFEYTNLRNQRMLGIEAILKWHFAKDFTLNGTYSYVNVSKQQGIQVNTTSPHAATGSLDYTLNQKNYRLKSILSASLMGQKQFDVQDRVWVDEHHKSYDAYFRCTLPTYVLCNLAVVQTFCNKVKVTLGVDN
;
A
#
# COMPACT_ATOMS: atom_id res chain seq x y z
N VAL A 1 3.17 -17.78 6.48
CA VAL A 1 2.49 -16.49 6.26
C VAL A 1 3.58 -15.44 6.34
N GLY A 2 4.02 -14.90 5.18
CA GLY A 2 5.00 -13.83 5.16
C GLY A 2 4.36 -12.57 5.77
N PHE A 3 4.90 -12.13 6.87
CA PHE A 3 4.56 -10.84 7.47
C PHE A 3 5.35 -9.76 6.70
N GLY A 4 4.85 -9.39 5.52
CA GLY A 4 5.36 -8.22 4.81
C GLY A 4 4.91 -6.92 5.47
N ASN A 5 5.53 -5.82 5.10
CA ASN A 5 5.08 -4.48 5.47
C ASN A 5 3.62 -4.30 5.02
N GLU A 6 2.74 -3.87 5.93
CA GLU A 6 1.33 -3.64 5.62
C GLU A 6 1.05 -2.13 5.65
N ILE A 7 0.38 -1.64 4.61
CA ILE A 7 -0.12 -0.28 4.58
C ILE A 7 -1.58 -0.29 5.00
N SER A 8 -1.91 0.50 6.00
CA SER A 8 -3.29 0.74 6.44
C SER A 8 -3.62 2.22 6.28
N MET A 9 -4.82 2.52 5.75
CA MET A 9 -5.29 3.89 5.57
C MET A 9 -6.77 4.00 5.96
N GLN A 10 -7.10 4.91 6.87
CA GLN A 10 -8.47 5.16 7.34
C GLN A 10 -9.18 3.89 7.87
N GLY A 11 -8.43 2.97 8.49
CA GLY A 11 -8.94 1.70 8.99
C GLY A 11 -9.06 0.59 7.93
N LEU A 12 -8.63 0.86 6.71
CA LEU A 12 -8.64 -0.07 5.58
C LEU A 12 -7.25 -0.65 5.35
N ASP A 13 -7.18 -1.91 5.01
CA ASP A 13 -5.94 -2.60 4.64
C ASP A 13 -5.52 -2.33 3.18
N ALA A 14 -4.36 -2.84 2.81
CA ALA A 14 -3.77 -2.62 1.48
C ALA A 14 -4.64 -3.10 0.31
N ARG A 15 -5.57 -4.05 0.52
CA ARG A 15 -6.51 -4.53 -0.51
C ARG A 15 -7.46 -3.44 -1.02
N HIS A 16 -7.65 -2.37 -0.24
CA HIS A 16 -8.50 -1.21 -0.56
C HIS A 16 -7.68 0.00 -1.03
N VAL A 17 -6.36 -0.13 -1.10
CA VAL A 17 -5.44 0.93 -1.54
C VAL A 17 -4.89 0.56 -2.92
N LEU A 18 -5.15 1.41 -3.90
CA LEU A 18 -4.62 1.25 -5.25
C LEU A 18 -3.26 1.93 -5.37
N PHE A 19 -2.26 1.17 -5.79
CA PHE A 19 -0.92 1.68 -6.07
C PHE A 19 -0.74 1.90 -7.56
N LEU A 20 -0.28 3.09 -7.90
CA LEU A 20 0.01 3.51 -9.28
C LEU A 20 1.44 4.00 -9.39
N GLN A 21 2.04 3.80 -10.54
CA GLN A 21 3.25 4.47 -10.96
C GLN A 21 2.96 5.27 -12.24
N ASP A 22 3.10 6.59 -12.18
CA ASP A 22 2.76 7.53 -13.25
C ASP A 22 1.31 7.35 -13.79
N GLY A 23 0.38 7.03 -12.87
CA GLY A 23 -1.03 6.80 -13.18
C GLY A 23 -1.38 5.41 -13.70
N GLU A 24 -0.41 4.49 -13.80
CA GLU A 24 -0.62 3.10 -14.24
C GLU A 24 -0.58 2.12 -13.07
N ARG A 25 -1.45 1.13 -13.10
CA ARG A 25 -1.63 0.17 -12.01
C ARG A 25 -0.45 -0.78 -11.85
N MET A 26 -0.08 -1.05 -10.60
CA MET A 26 0.89 -2.09 -10.25
C MET A 26 0.17 -3.37 -9.81
N THR A 27 0.68 -4.53 -10.25
CA THR A 27 0.19 -5.87 -9.87
C THR A 27 1.22 -6.62 -9.03
N GLY A 28 1.02 -7.91 -8.77
CA GLY A 28 1.95 -8.74 -8.01
C GLY A 28 1.68 -8.77 -6.51
N GLU A 29 0.42 -8.69 -6.13
CA GLU A 29 0.01 -8.82 -4.74
C GLU A 29 0.27 -10.23 -4.20
N MET A 30 0.82 -10.30 -3.00
CA MET A 30 0.93 -11.52 -2.23
C MET A 30 0.35 -11.30 -0.83
N ALA A 31 -0.53 -12.20 -0.38
CA ALA A 31 -1.25 -12.08 0.88
C ALA A 31 -2.02 -10.75 1.07
N GLY A 32 -2.49 -10.13 -0.03
CA GLY A 32 -3.20 -8.86 -0.01
C GLY A 32 -2.32 -7.61 -0.06
N ASN A 33 -0.99 -7.76 -0.05
CA ASN A 33 -0.03 -6.67 -0.14
C ASN A 33 0.78 -6.74 -1.43
N LEU A 34 1.10 -5.58 -2.01
CA LEU A 34 2.11 -5.47 -3.06
C LEU A 34 3.50 -5.75 -2.50
N ASP A 35 4.40 -6.13 -3.38
CA ASP A 35 5.82 -6.17 -3.09
C ASP A 35 6.38 -4.73 -3.10
N TYR A 36 6.44 -4.11 -1.91
CA TYR A 36 6.85 -2.70 -1.76
C TYR A 36 8.33 -2.47 -2.06
N GLU A 37 9.15 -3.52 -2.10
CA GLU A 37 10.55 -3.44 -2.52
C GLU A 37 10.70 -3.06 -4.00
N ARG A 38 9.62 -3.06 -4.77
CA ARG A 38 9.60 -2.56 -6.17
C ARG A 38 9.65 -1.02 -6.26
N PHE A 39 9.36 -0.31 -5.16
CA PHE A 39 9.24 1.15 -5.17
C PHE A 39 10.60 1.84 -5.05
N ASN A 40 11.22 2.16 -6.19
CA ASN A 40 12.43 2.95 -6.22
C ASN A 40 12.14 4.43 -5.88
N LEU A 41 12.14 4.76 -4.60
CA LEU A 41 11.85 6.13 -4.13
C LEU A 41 12.91 7.15 -4.59
N HIS A 42 14.11 6.72 -4.99
CA HIS A 42 15.13 7.61 -5.55
C HIS A 42 14.79 8.11 -6.96
N ALA A 43 13.96 7.35 -7.70
CA ALA A 43 13.46 7.72 -9.03
C ALA A 43 12.16 8.55 -8.98
N ILE A 44 11.59 8.77 -7.78
CA ILE A 44 10.31 9.46 -7.60
C ILE A 44 10.53 10.95 -7.36
N ASP A 45 9.74 11.77 -8.06
CA ASP A 45 9.66 13.23 -7.87
C ASP A 45 8.73 13.57 -6.70
N ARG A 46 7.52 12.98 -6.69
CA ARG A 46 6.51 13.17 -5.64
C ARG A 46 5.58 11.98 -5.50
N ILE A 47 4.94 11.88 -4.35
CA ILE A 47 3.89 10.91 -4.06
C ILE A 47 2.56 11.66 -3.93
N GLU A 48 1.58 11.27 -4.74
CA GLU A 48 0.23 11.81 -4.70
C GLU A 48 -0.67 10.82 -3.97
N ILE A 49 -1.37 11.28 -2.93
CA ILE A 49 -2.27 10.44 -2.13
C ILE A 49 -3.67 11.01 -2.22
N VAL A 50 -4.60 10.22 -2.75
CA VAL A 50 -6.03 10.52 -2.77
C VAL A 50 -6.73 9.61 -1.76
N LYS A 51 -7.26 10.19 -0.70
CA LYS A 51 -7.95 9.47 0.38
C LYS A 51 -9.44 9.34 0.09
N GLY A 52 -10.03 8.26 0.61
CA GLY A 52 -11.43 7.92 0.42
C GLY A 52 -11.69 7.17 -0.88
N ALA A 53 -12.97 6.86 -1.12
CA ALA A 53 -13.37 6.13 -2.31
C ALA A 53 -13.10 6.94 -3.59
N SER A 54 -12.12 6.51 -4.36
CA SER A 54 -11.65 7.18 -5.59
C SER A 54 -11.91 6.35 -6.85
N SER A 55 -12.78 5.34 -6.74
CA SER A 55 -13.08 4.41 -7.83
C SER A 55 -13.64 5.12 -9.08
N THR A 56 -14.25 6.29 -8.93
CA THR A 56 -14.74 7.07 -10.08
C THR A 56 -13.62 7.48 -11.04
N LEU A 57 -12.42 7.79 -10.55
CA LEU A 57 -11.28 8.17 -11.40
C LEU A 57 -10.36 7.00 -11.73
N TYR A 58 -10.16 6.09 -10.77
CA TYR A 58 -9.09 5.10 -10.81
C TYR A 58 -9.58 3.64 -10.92
N GLY A 59 -10.90 3.42 -10.98
CA GLY A 59 -11.50 2.11 -11.17
C GLY A 59 -11.65 1.25 -9.92
N SER A 60 -11.83 -0.05 -10.13
CA SER A 60 -11.93 -1.03 -9.07
C SER A 60 -10.64 -1.06 -8.23
N ARG A 61 -10.74 -1.47 -6.94
CA ARG A 61 -9.67 -1.44 -5.92
C ARG A 61 -9.32 -0.07 -5.34
N ALA A 62 -9.74 1.05 -5.93
CA ALA A 62 -9.61 2.39 -5.33
C ALA A 62 -10.75 2.71 -4.34
N SER A 63 -11.22 1.71 -3.59
CA SER A 63 -12.34 1.86 -2.67
C SER A 63 -11.99 2.59 -1.37
N GLY A 64 -10.72 2.63 -1.00
CA GLY A 64 -10.22 3.28 0.22
C GLY A 64 -9.27 4.44 -0.05
N ALA A 65 -8.29 4.24 -0.90
CA ALA A 65 -7.32 5.28 -1.26
C ALA A 65 -6.58 4.94 -2.56
N VAL A 66 -5.90 5.95 -3.11
CA VAL A 66 -4.95 5.81 -4.22
C VAL A 66 -3.62 6.42 -3.82
N ILE A 67 -2.53 5.71 -4.04
CA ILE A 67 -1.16 6.18 -3.89
C ILE A 67 -0.51 6.13 -5.26
N ASN A 68 -0.18 7.30 -5.82
CA ASN A 68 0.42 7.43 -7.14
C ASN A 68 1.84 7.95 -7.02
N LEU A 69 2.81 7.16 -7.45
CA LEU A 69 4.23 7.48 -7.45
C LEU A 69 4.57 8.16 -8.78
N ILE A 70 4.83 9.46 -8.73
CA ILE A 70 5.20 10.23 -9.93
C ILE A 70 6.70 10.23 -10.10
N SER A 71 7.16 9.69 -11.22
CA SER A 71 8.57 9.56 -11.53
C SER A 71 9.22 10.89 -11.93
N LYS A 72 10.52 11.01 -11.68
CA LYS A 72 11.34 12.13 -12.17
C LYS A 72 11.35 12.18 -13.69
N LYS A 73 11.38 13.39 -14.23
CA LYS A 73 11.61 13.65 -15.67
C LYS A 73 12.73 14.68 -15.78
N ALA A 74 13.72 14.40 -16.61
CA ALA A 74 14.84 15.32 -16.84
C ALA A 74 14.36 16.67 -17.39
N ALA A 75 14.72 17.73 -16.70
CA ALA A 75 14.44 19.11 -17.13
C ALA A 75 15.66 19.79 -17.80
N LYS A 76 16.87 19.30 -17.51
CA LYS A 76 18.14 19.84 -18.01
C LYS A 76 18.65 18.98 -19.19
N PRO A 77 19.56 19.53 -20.00
CA PRO A 77 20.20 18.76 -21.07
C PRO A 77 20.90 17.49 -20.56
N LEU A 78 21.49 17.57 -19.36
CA LEU A 78 22.06 16.43 -18.64
C LEU A 78 21.82 16.63 -17.14
N ASP A 79 21.26 15.63 -16.49
CA ASP A 79 21.07 15.58 -15.04
C ASP A 79 21.45 14.19 -14.54
N ILE A 80 22.54 14.08 -13.79
CA ILE A 80 23.02 12.82 -13.23
C ILE A 80 23.05 12.95 -11.72
N GLN A 81 22.41 12.01 -11.05
CA GLN A 81 22.40 11.88 -9.59
C GLN A 81 22.80 10.45 -9.25
N ALA A 82 23.70 10.30 -8.30
CA ALA A 82 24.10 9.00 -7.78
C ALA A 82 24.17 9.08 -6.25
N GLY A 83 23.92 7.98 -5.60
CA GLY A 83 24.02 7.94 -4.16
C GLY A 83 24.27 6.54 -3.64
N PHE A 84 24.75 6.52 -2.41
CA PHE A 84 25.03 5.31 -1.65
C PHE A 84 24.54 5.50 -0.21
N ARG A 85 23.92 4.47 0.34
CA ARG A 85 23.53 4.41 1.75
C ARG A 85 24.08 3.15 2.37
N TRP A 86 24.66 3.31 3.54
CA TRP A 86 25.06 2.22 4.40
C TRP A 86 24.34 2.37 5.74
N GLY A 87 23.86 1.27 6.28
CA GLY A 87 23.21 1.24 7.58
C GLY A 87 23.49 -0.09 8.28
N GLN A 88 23.65 -0.04 9.59
CA GLN A 88 23.85 -1.23 10.41
C GLN A 88 22.87 -1.20 11.57
N MET A 89 22.28 -2.36 11.87
CA MET A 89 21.44 -2.52 13.05
C MET A 89 22.31 -2.67 14.30
N ASN A 90 21.85 -2.09 15.41
CA ASN A 90 22.51 -2.26 16.70
C ASN A 90 22.10 -3.62 17.28
N GLU A 91 23.05 -4.45 17.68
CA GLU A 91 22.87 -5.80 18.19
C GLU A 91 22.03 -5.94 19.47
N ARG A 92 21.71 -4.85 20.19
CA ARG A 92 21.01 -4.91 21.48
C ARG A 92 19.64 -5.59 21.43
N ASN A 93 18.97 -5.60 20.27
CA ASN A 93 17.69 -6.28 20.05
C ASN A 93 17.81 -7.55 19.22
N TYR A 94 19.03 -7.97 18.93
CA TYR A 94 19.37 -9.04 18.03
C TYR A 94 20.00 -10.19 18.82
N LYS A 95 19.22 -11.21 19.16
CA LYS A 95 19.76 -12.48 19.62
C LYS A 95 19.78 -13.42 18.44
N GLN A 96 20.96 -13.75 17.95
CA GLN A 96 21.11 -14.90 17.08
C GLN A 96 20.58 -16.14 17.80
N PRO A 97 19.82 -17.03 17.13
CA PRO A 97 19.57 -18.36 17.66
C PRO A 97 20.91 -18.99 17.99
N SER A 98 21.03 -19.53 19.21
CA SER A 98 22.26 -20.24 19.56
C SER A 98 22.45 -21.37 18.55
N ARG A 99 23.70 -21.65 18.15
CA ARG A 99 24.08 -22.77 17.24
C ARG A 99 23.45 -24.13 17.62
N ARG A 100 22.90 -24.28 18.80
CA ARG A 100 22.26 -25.49 19.31
C ARG A 100 20.78 -25.61 18.93
N ASP A 101 20.12 -24.53 18.57
CA ASP A 101 18.67 -24.51 18.36
C ASP A 101 18.29 -24.78 16.89
N PHE A 102 19.24 -24.79 15.99
CA PHE A 102 19.02 -25.06 14.57
C PHE A 102 20.06 -25.99 13.95
N LEU A 103 19.58 -26.97 13.23
CA LEU A 103 20.32 -27.89 12.38
C LEU A 103 21.39 -27.17 11.55
N TYR A 104 22.58 -27.25 11.99
CA TYR A 104 23.93 -27.24 11.40
C TYR A 104 24.21 -26.71 9.99
N MET A 105 23.39 -25.88 9.35
CA MET A 105 23.60 -25.73 7.91
C MET A 105 23.95 -24.34 7.38
N PHE A 106 23.97 -23.30 8.18
CA PHE A 106 24.28 -21.98 7.64
C PHE A 106 25.20 -21.16 8.55
N GLU A 107 26.48 -21.13 8.20
CA GLU A 107 27.39 -20.05 8.56
C GLU A 107 27.13 -18.83 7.65
N LYS A 108 25.96 -18.22 7.73
CA LYS A 108 25.82 -16.87 7.24
C LYS A 108 25.95 -15.93 8.41
N ASN A 109 27.04 -15.18 8.42
CA ASN A 109 27.23 -14.08 9.32
C ASN A 109 26.09 -13.08 9.13
N SER A 110 25.28 -12.91 10.15
CA SER A 110 24.18 -11.95 10.22
C SER A 110 24.67 -10.48 10.34
N ASP A 111 25.92 -10.22 10.10
CA ASP A 111 26.55 -8.90 10.23
C ASP A 111 26.58 -8.13 8.90
N ARG A 112 25.74 -8.47 7.94
CA ARG A 112 25.70 -7.73 6.67
C ARG A 112 25.01 -6.38 6.87
N PRO A 113 25.69 -5.29 6.50
CA PRO A 113 25.06 -3.98 6.55
C PRO A 113 23.93 -3.88 5.53
N ASN A 114 22.94 -3.05 5.83
CA ASN A 114 21.95 -2.65 4.85
C ASN A 114 22.60 -1.69 3.86
N LEU A 115 22.64 -2.09 2.59
CA LEU A 115 23.28 -1.33 1.52
C LEU A 115 22.25 -0.87 0.50
N GLN A 116 22.36 0.37 0.05
CA GLN A 116 21.63 0.88 -1.10
C GLN A 116 22.56 1.69 -1.97
N ALA A 117 22.47 1.48 -3.28
CA ALA A 117 23.17 2.26 -4.28
C ALA A 117 22.22 2.61 -5.42
N TRP A 118 22.26 3.84 -5.91
CA TRP A 118 21.39 4.27 -7.00
C TRP A 118 22.08 5.24 -7.94
N VAL A 119 21.65 5.20 -9.18
CA VAL A 119 22.00 6.16 -10.22
C VAL A 119 20.72 6.58 -10.93
N SER A 120 20.53 7.88 -11.11
CA SER A 120 19.45 8.47 -11.88
C SER A 120 20.09 9.39 -12.92
N ALA A 121 19.91 9.07 -14.20
CA ALA A 121 20.51 9.81 -15.32
C ALA A 121 19.42 10.27 -16.28
N GLY A 122 19.25 11.57 -16.39
CA GLY A 122 18.32 12.21 -17.29
C GLY A 122 19.06 12.97 -18.41
N MET A 123 18.58 12.86 -19.64
CA MET A 123 19.10 13.58 -20.79
C MET A 123 17.95 14.15 -21.61
N LYS A 124 18.06 15.43 -21.96
CA LYS A 124 17.09 16.10 -22.83
C LYS A 124 17.80 16.69 -24.04
N TYR A 125 17.41 16.22 -25.22
CA TYR A 125 17.94 16.72 -26.49
C TYR A 125 16.80 16.95 -27.48
N LYS A 126 16.58 18.21 -27.87
CA LYS A 126 15.47 18.60 -28.74
C LYS A 126 14.13 18.07 -28.27
N ALA A 127 13.48 17.25 -29.08
CA ALA A 127 12.18 16.64 -28.82
C ALA A 127 12.25 15.36 -27.94
N ILE A 128 13.44 14.87 -27.63
CA ILE A 128 13.62 13.60 -26.92
C ILE A 128 14.11 13.87 -25.49
N THR A 129 13.47 13.23 -24.52
CA THR A 129 13.95 13.16 -23.15
C THR A 129 14.10 11.71 -22.77
N SER A 130 15.27 11.32 -22.26
CA SER A 130 15.56 9.98 -21.73
C SER A 130 15.76 10.09 -20.23
N GLN A 131 15.18 9.16 -19.46
CA GLN A 131 15.36 9.04 -18.02
C GLN A 131 15.68 7.59 -17.71
N THR A 132 16.84 7.35 -17.11
CA THR A 132 17.33 6.03 -16.69
C THR A 132 17.53 6.04 -15.19
N ASP A 133 16.96 5.09 -14.48
CA ASP A 133 17.09 4.94 -13.03
C ASP A 133 17.51 3.50 -12.71
N VAL A 134 18.61 3.35 -11.98
CA VAL A 134 19.12 2.07 -11.50
C VAL A 134 19.17 2.11 -9.99
N TRP A 135 18.70 1.07 -9.34
CA TRP A 135 18.71 0.96 -7.89
C TRP A 135 19.06 -0.45 -7.46
N TYR A 136 19.99 -0.54 -6.53
CA TYR A 136 20.35 -1.75 -5.82
C TYR A 136 20.07 -1.57 -4.33
N SER A 137 19.53 -2.57 -3.68
CA SER A 137 19.38 -2.60 -2.22
C SER A 137 19.59 -4.01 -1.70
N SER A 138 20.20 -4.10 -0.53
CA SER A 138 20.41 -5.34 0.21
C SER A 138 20.13 -5.08 1.69
N SER A 139 19.34 -5.96 2.30
CA SER A 139 19.09 -6.00 3.75
C SER A 139 19.23 -7.41 4.27
N ASP A 140 19.81 -7.58 5.45
CA ASP A 140 19.97 -8.90 6.05
C ASP A 140 18.69 -9.36 6.76
N ALA A 141 18.51 -10.69 6.87
CA ALA A 141 17.45 -11.28 7.65
C ALA A 141 17.78 -11.23 9.14
N PHE A 142 16.77 -11.07 9.99
CA PHE A 142 16.96 -11.06 11.43
C PHE A 142 15.74 -11.58 12.18
N TYR A 143 15.93 -11.90 13.47
CA TYR A 143 14.84 -12.33 14.35
C TYR A 143 14.48 -11.25 15.35
N LEU A 144 13.18 -11.06 15.56
CA LEU A 144 12.65 -10.33 16.71
C LEU A 144 12.28 -11.33 17.78
N TYR A 145 13.04 -11.36 18.89
CA TYR A 145 12.69 -12.11 20.08
C TYR A 145 11.83 -11.25 20.99
N GLN A 146 10.57 -11.62 21.15
CA GLN A 146 9.71 -11.05 22.18
C GLN A 146 9.22 -12.17 23.09
N ALA A 147 9.70 -12.17 24.33
CA ALA A 147 9.04 -12.89 25.40
C ALA A 147 7.84 -12.05 25.85
N THR A 148 6.68 -12.27 25.28
CA THR A 148 5.45 -11.63 25.75
C THR A 148 4.64 -12.63 26.56
N HIS A 149 4.25 -12.22 27.77
CA HIS A 149 3.20 -12.91 28.54
C HIS A 149 1.86 -12.43 27.99
N ASP A 150 1.21 -13.25 27.18
CA ASP A 150 -0.14 -12.97 26.73
C ASP A 150 -1.14 -13.55 27.73
N GLN A 151 -1.97 -12.68 28.25
CA GLN A 151 -3.15 -13.06 29.01
C GLN A 151 -4.29 -13.29 28.01
N LYS A 152 -4.79 -14.52 27.91
CA LYS A 152 -5.97 -14.82 27.10
C LYS A 152 -7.22 -14.44 27.89
N VAL A 153 -7.99 -13.49 27.36
CA VAL A 153 -9.30 -13.11 27.88
C VAL A 153 -10.35 -13.51 26.86
N TYR A 154 -11.15 -14.52 27.13
CA TYR A 154 -12.29 -14.88 26.30
C TYR A 154 -13.45 -13.97 26.62
N THR A 155 -13.93 -13.22 25.63
CA THR A 155 -14.95 -12.19 25.85
C THR A 155 -16.35 -12.74 25.69
N LYS A 156 -17.24 -12.45 26.66
CA LYS A 156 -18.66 -12.79 26.59
C LYS A 156 -19.35 -12.10 25.39
N GLU A 157 -18.91 -10.92 24.98
CA GLU A 157 -19.45 -10.21 23.82
C GLU A 157 -19.26 -11.01 22.53
N ALA A 158 -18.12 -11.71 22.39
CA ALA A 158 -17.81 -12.50 21.21
C ALA A 158 -18.45 -13.90 21.28
N ASN A 159 -18.66 -14.44 22.47
CA ASN A 159 -19.35 -15.71 22.70
C ASN A 159 -20.40 -15.58 23.81
N PRO A 160 -21.69 -15.38 23.47
CA PRO A 160 -22.77 -15.19 24.45
C PRO A 160 -23.02 -16.40 25.36
N PHE A 161 -22.49 -17.58 25.03
CA PHE A 161 -22.62 -18.79 25.86
C PHE A 161 -21.62 -18.83 27.01
N LEU A 162 -20.63 -17.95 27.05
CA LEU A 162 -19.75 -17.81 28.18
C LEU A 162 -20.48 -17.07 29.32
N PRO A 163 -20.48 -17.59 30.57
CA PRO A 163 -21.19 -16.96 31.68
C PRO A 163 -20.59 -15.60 32.08
N HIS A 164 -19.29 -15.42 31.87
CA HIS A 164 -18.52 -14.19 32.12
C HIS A 164 -17.25 -14.22 31.27
N ASP A 165 -16.49 -13.13 31.25
CA ASP A 165 -15.18 -13.13 30.64
C ASP A 165 -14.25 -14.10 31.40
N ILE A 166 -13.67 -15.04 30.65
CA ILE A 166 -12.73 -16.02 31.20
C ILE A 166 -11.31 -15.54 30.94
N VAL A 167 -10.55 -15.35 32.01
CA VAL A 167 -9.15 -14.97 31.96
C VAL A 167 -8.28 -16.21 32.16
N LEU A 168 -7.53 -16.60 31.16
CA LEU A 168 -6.55 -17.66 31.28
C LEU A 168 -5.15 -17.03 31.35
N ASN A 169 -4.46 -17.20 32.47
CA ASN A 169 -3.05 -16.84 32.59
C ASN A 169 -2.23 -17.91 31.87
N SER A 170 -1.83 -17.66 30.65
CA SER A 170 -0.92 -18.53 29.95
C SER A 170 0.32 -17.75 29.49
N VAL A 171 1.49 -18.26 29.84
CA VAL A 171 2.75 -17.84 29.24
C VAL A 171 2.80 -18.52 27.89
N VAL A 172 2.50 -17.80 26.83
CA VAL A 172 2.71 -18.30 25.48
C VAL A 172 4.11 -17.88 25.07
N ALA A 173 5.04 -18.83 25.07
CA ALA A 173 6.32 -18.62 24.38
C ALA A 173 6.01 -18.45 22.89
N ARG A 174 6.07 -17.23 22.36
CA ARG A 174 5.94 -17.00 20.93
C ARG A 174 7.24 -17.40 20.26
N PRO A 175 7.18 -18.13 19.14
CA PRO A 175 8.36 -18.36 18.34
C PRO A 175 8.94 -17.00 17.88
N PRO A 176 10.24 -16.88 17.73
CA PRO A 176 10.86 -15.68 17.21
C PRO A 176 10.25 -15.33 15.85
N MET A 177 9.93 -14.06 15.63
CA MET A 177 9.45 -13.58 14.35
C MET A 177 10.66 -13.31 13.46
N GLY A 178 10.81 -14.08 12.38
CA GLY A 178 11.82 -13.84 11.36
C GLY A 178 11.41 -12.68 10.45
N ILE A 179 12.34 -11.78 10.22
CA ILE A 179 12.25 -10.76 9.16
C ILE A 179 13.10 -11.25 8.01
N GLU A 180 12.51 -11.34 6.82
CA GLU A 180 13.22 -11.80 5.63
C GLU A 180 14.34 -10.83 5.23
N GLY A 181 15.50 -11.38 4.86
CA GLY A 181 16.53 -10.64 4.16
C GLY A 181 16.18 -10.51 2.70
N THR A 182 16.52 -9.38 2.09
CA THR A 182 16.24 -9.11 0.68
C THR A 182 17.48 -8.57 -0.03
N GLU A 183 17.62 -8.94 -1.28
CA GLU A 183 18.58 -8.35 -2.21
C GLU A 183 17.87 -8.11 -3.54
N HIS A 184 17.87 -6.87 -4.02
CA HIS A 184 17.17 -6.55 -5.25
C HIS A 184 17.90 -5.53 -6.12
N VAL A 185 17.59 -5.61 -7.42
CA VAL A 185 18.01 -4.67 -8.45
C VAL A 185 16.79 -4.21 -9.23
N SER A 186 16.68 -2.93 -9.45
CA SER A 186 15.68 -2.32 -10.32
C SER A 186 16.34 -1.46 -11.39
N LEU A 187 15.86 -1.58 -12.63
CA LEU A 187 16.24 -0.75 -13.77
C LEU A 187 14.97 -0.18 -14.40
N ALA A 188 14.84 1.13 -14.44
CA ALA A 188 13.76 1.82 -15.14
C ALA A 188 14.32 2.67 -16.26
N GLN A 189 13.68 2.59 -17.43
CA GLN A 189 13.99 3.41 -18.59
C GLN A 189 12.72 4.06 -19.13
N LYS A 190 12.75 5.38 -19.35
CA LYS A 190 11.63 6.14 -19.90
C LYS A 190 12.13 7.04 -21.04
N PHE A 191 11.42 7.01 -22.14
CA PHE A 191 11.62 7.91 -23.27
C PHE A 191 10.38 8.75 -23.46
N TYR A 192 10.58 10.06 -23.52
CA TYR A 192 9.56 11.03 -23.88
C TYR A 192 9.92 11.61 -25.23
N PHE A 193 8.96 11.70 -26.12
CA PHE A 193 9.12 12.23 -27.45
C PHE A 193 8.03 13.26 -27.73
N ASP A 194 8.43 14.53 -27.82
CA ASP A 194 7.57 15.68 -28.05
C ASP A 194 7.91 16.29 -29.44
N PRO A 195 7.53 15.63 -30.57
CA PRO A 195 7.98 16.02 -31.92
C PRO A 195 7.40 17.35 -32.38
N VAL A 196 6.19 17.66 -31.94
CA VAL A 196 5.46 18.92 -32.20
C VAL A 196 4.74 19.34 -30.94
N LYS A 197 4.37 20.63 -30.85
CA LYS A 197 3.76 21.21 -29.61
C LYS A 197 2.49 20.50 -29.12
N ASN A 198 1.75 19.89 -30.03
CA ASN A 198 0.47 19.26 -29.73
C ASN A 198 0.52 17.72 -29.67
N LEU A 199 1.70 17.10 -29.78
CA LEU A 199 1.85 15.66 -29.65
C LEU A 199 2.96 15.33 -28.65
N SER A 200 2.61 14.61 -27.62
CA SER A 200 3.56 14.03 -26.67
C SER A 200 3.38 12.52 -26.58
N MET A 201 4.49 11.81 -26.63
CA MET A 201 4.52 10.36 -26.54
C MET A 201 5.51 9.93 -25.45
N GLN A 202 5.21 8.80 -24.81
CA GLN A 202 6.06 8.20 -23.80
C GLN A 202 6.08 6.69 -24.01
N VAL A 203 7.28 6.12 -23.95
CA VAL A 203 7.51 4.66 -23.83
C VAL A 203 8.30 4.44 -22.56
N TYR A 204 7.94 3.43 -21.78
CA TYR A 204 8.67 3.10 -20.57
C TYR A 204 8.78 1.59 -20.37
N GLY A 205 9.80 1.20 -19.63
CA GLY A 205 9.99 -0.15 -19.15
C GLY A 205 10.71 -0.14 -17.80
N THR A 206 10.31 -1.04 -16.90
CA THR A 206 10.95 -1.27 -15.61
C THR A 206 11.22 -2.76 -15.44
N LEU A 207 12.43 -3.10 -15.06
CA LEU A 207 12.84 -4.45 -14.69
C LEU A 207 13.14 -4.46 -13.20
N PHE A 208 12.65 -5.48 -12.51
CA PHE A 208 12.89 -5.70 -11.09
C PHE A 208 13.23 -7.17 -10.84
N PHE A 209 14.30 -7.40 -10.09
CA PHE A 209 14.74 -8.72 -9.66
C PHE A 209 15.03 -8.68 -8.18
N MET A 210 14.44 -9.61 -7.42
CA MET A 210 14.64 -9.72 -5.98
C MET A 210 14.87 -11.17 -5.58
N ASN A 211 15.81 -11.37 -4.68
CA ASN A 211 15.97 -12.59 -3.89
C ASN A 211 15.55 -12.27 -2.45
N SER A 212 14.70 -13.10 -1.85
CA SER A 212 14.41 -13.03 -0.42
C SER A 212 14.72 -14.37 0.24
N TYR A 213 15.20 -14.32 1.47
CA TYR A 213 15.53 -15.47 2.27
C TYR A 213 15.08 -15.28 3.72
N ASP A 214 14.71 -16.37 4.36
CA ASP A 214 14.32 -16.43 5.75
C ASP A 214 15.33 -17.29 6.53
N LEU A 215 15.70 -16.85 7.73
CA LEU A 215 16.60 -17.59 8.61
C LEU A 215 15.98 -18.89 9.17
N ILE A 216 14.64 -19.00 9.19
CA ILE A 216 13.93 -20.19 9.70
C ILE A 216 13.80 -21.27 8.62
N GLN A 217 13.69 -20.89 7.35
CA GLN A 217 13.48 -21.79 6.22
C GLN A 217 14.65 -21.76 5.24
N ASP A 218 15.81 -21.98 5.76
CA ASP A 218 17.11 -21.83 5.10
C ASP A 218 17.29 -22.51 3.73
N LEU A 219 16.41 -23.42 3.39
CA LEU A 219 16.49 -24.20 2.16
C LEU A 219 15.65 -23.65 1.02
N ASN A 220 14.80 -22.68 1.29
CA ASN A 220 13.86 -22.14 0.31
C ASN A 220 14.06 -20.64 0.13
N PHE A 221 14.75 -20.26 -0.94
CA PHE A 221 14.75 -18.86 -1.38
C PHE A 221 13.51 -18.56 -2.17
N THR A 222 13.01 -17.34 -1.98
CA THR A 222 12.01 -16.78 -2.89
C THR A 222 12.70 -15.81 -3.84
N GLN A 223 12.45 -15.95 -5.12
CA GLN A 223 12.87 -14.99 -6.15
C GLN A 223 11.65 -14.34 -6.75
N SER A 224 11.66 -13.02 -6.85
CA SER A 224 10.65 -12.26 -7.56
C SER A 224 11.25 -11.61 -8.80
N ARG A 225 10.50 -11.56 -9.88
CA ARG A 225 10.82 -10.84 -11.11
C ARG A 225 9.61 -10.08 -11.56
N ASP A 226 9.85 -8.87 -11.99
CA ASP A 226 8.82 -8.04 -12.54
C ASP A 226 9.29 -7.32 -13.81
N PHE A 227 8.39 -7.22 -14.76
CA PHE A 227 8.56 -6.44 -15.96
C PHE A 227 7.31 -5.60 -16.19
N MET A 228 7.43 -4.30 -15.98
CA MET A 228 6.38 -3.35 -16.25
C MET A 228 6.74 -2.53 -17.49
N THR A 229 5.81 -2.36 -18.41
CA THR A 229 6.04 -1.61 -19.65
C THR A 229 4.78 -0.89 -20.10
N GLY A 230 4.94 0.14 -20.92
CA GLY A 230 3.80 0.81 -21.51
C GLY A 230 4.15 1.91 -22.48
N PHE A 231 3.10 2.35 -23.13
CA PHE A 231 3.09 3.43 -24.12
C PHE A 231 1.98 4.40 -23.79
N LYS A 232 2.25 5.70 -23.88
CA LYS A 232 1.28 6.78 -23.80
C LYS A 232 1.45 7.72 -24.95
N ALA A 233 0.36 8.16 -25.55
CA ALA A 233 0.33 9.22 -26.54
C ALA A 233 -0.79 10.19 -26.20
N LYS A 234 -0.48 11.47 -26.12
CA LYS A 234 -1.44 12.56 -25.96
C LYS A 234 -1.35 13.48 -27.17
N TYR A 235 -2.49 13.71 -27.79
CA TYR A 235 -2.61 14.62 -28.92
C TYR A 235 -3.61 15.74 -28.60
N ASP A 236 -3.15 16.97 -28.56
CA ASP A 236 -3.99 18.16 -28.38
C ASP A 236 -4.53 18.56 -29.76
N VAL A 237 -5.75 18.10 -30.08
CA VAL A 237 -6.43 18.37 -31.37
C VAL A 237 -6.71 19.86 -31.52
N LYS A 238 -7.10 20.50 -30.40
CA LYS A 238 -7.30 21.93 -30.26
C LYS A 238 -6.92 22.36 -28.83
N ASN A 239 -6.77 23.64 -28.60
CA ASN A 239 -6.45 24.16 -27.26
C ASN A 239 -7.45 23.75 -26.18
N TRP A 240 -8.68 23.39 -26.56
CA TRP A 240 -9.74 22.98 -25.67
C TRP A 240 -10.09 21.49 -25.74
N PHE A 241 -9.44 20.70 -26.63
CA PHE A 241 -9.75 19.27 -26.79
C PHE A 241 -8.48 18.44 -27.00
N SER A 242 -8.31 17.44 -26.16
CA SER A 242 -7.20 16.48 -26.27
C SER A 242 -7.68 15.04 -26.20
N VAL A 243 -6.92 14.17 -26.88
CA VAL A 243 -7.09 12.71 -26.89
C VAL A 243 -5.84 12.09 -26.30
N GLN A 244 -6.00 11.16 -25.37
CA GLN A 244 -4.89 10.38 -24.82
C GLN A 244 -5.18 8.90 -24.94
N LEU A 245 -4.23 8.18 -25.50
CA LEU A 245 -4.18 6.72 -25.53
C LEU A 245 -3.09 6.25 -24.58
N SER A 246 -3.36 5.25 -23.75
CA SER A 246 -2.34 4.51 -23.00
C SER A 246 -2.53 3.01 -23.16
N LEU A 247 -1.42 2.30 -23.16
CA LEU A 247 -1.35 0.85 -23.09
C LEU A 247 -0.32 0.50 -22.02
N HIS A 248 -0.76 -0.21 -21.00
CA HIS A 248 0.05 -0.60 -19.87
C HIS A 248 0.03 -2.11 -19.69
N GLY A 249 1.18 -2.67 -19.33
CA GLY A 249 1.33 -4.07 -18.95
C GLY A 249 2.29 -4.22 -17.78
N ASP A 250 1.91 -5.05 -16.81
CA ASP A 250 2.73 -5.40 -15.64
C ASP A 250 2.73 -6.94 -15.47
N PHE A 251 3.92 -7.55 -15.44
CA PHE A 251 4.16 -8.99 -15.52
C PHE A 251 5.05 -9.43 -14.37
N TYR A 252 4.43 -9.84 -13.28
CA TYR A 252 5.10 -10.25 -12.05
C TYR A 252 5.17 -11.76 -11.95
N GLN A 253 6.34 -12.31 -11.55
CA GLN A 253 6.55 -13.74 -11.34
C GLN A 253 7.28 -13.98 -10.03
N ARG A 254 6.87 -15.03 -9.31
CA ARG A 254 7.54 -15.49 -8.11
C ARG A 254 7.92 -16.95 -8.23
N PHE A 255 9.15 -17.25 -7.79
CA PHE A 255 9.75 -18.57 -7.83
C PHE A 255 10.10 -18.99 -6.41
N LYS A 256 9.96 -20.28 -6.14
CA LYS A 256 10.66 -20.92 -5.03
C LYS A 256 11.92 -21.60 -5.58
N ARG A 257 13.04 -21.40 -4.92
CA ARG A 257 14.28 -22.08 -5.22
C ARG A 257 14.66 -22.94 -4.02
N HIS A 258 14.93 -24.21 -4.24
CA HIS A 258 15.44 -25.12 -3.23
C HIS A 258 16.95 -25.23 -3.40
N GLU A 259 17.72 -24.70 -2.45
CA GLU A 259 19.19 -24.55 -2.59
C GLU A 259 19.92 -25.87 -2.75
N ARG A 260 19.50 -26.93 -2.04
CA ARG A 260 20.19 -28.23 -2.07
C ARG A 260 20.10 -28.97 -3.39
N ILE A 261 19.06 -28.80 -4.14
CA ILE A 261 18.82 -29.51 -5.40
C ILE A 261 18.83 -28.56 -6.61
N ASP A 262 19.17 -27.29 -6.37
CA ASP A 262 19.15 -26.20 -7.36
C ASP A 262 17.86 -26.16 -8.22
N GLU A 263 16.77 -26.67 -7.66
CA GLU A 263 15.47 -26.66 -8.33
C GLU A 263 14.82 -25.29 -8.19
N ARG A 264 14.38 -24.75 -9.32
CA ARG A 264 13.66 -23.49 -9.39
C ARG A 264 12.29 -23.72 -9.95
N LYS A 265 11.26 -23.48 -9.14
CA LYS A 265 9.85 -23.67 -9.52
C LYS A 265 9.09 -22.35 -9.51
N VAL A 266 8.41 -22.04 -10.62
CA VAL A 266 7.42 -20.96 -10.63
C VAL A 266 6.24 -21.37 -9.75
N VAL A 267 5.86 -20.52 -8.81
CA VAL A 267 4.71 -20.76 -7.90
C VAL A 267 3.59 -19.74 -8.09
N TYR A 268 3.93 -18.61 -8.73
CA TYR A 268 3.01 -17.50 -8.91
C TYR A 268 3.40 -16.67 -10.13
N LYS A 269 2.44 -16.36 -10.99
CA LYS A 269 2.60 -15.47 -12.13
C LYS A 269 1.35 -14.61 -12.24
N SER A 270 1.48 -13.31 -12.02
CA SER A 270 0.42 -12.31 -12.15
C SER A 270 0.73 -11.42 -13.34
N GLN A 271 -0.25 -11.15 -14.15
CA GLN A 271 -0.11 -10.25 -15.29
C GLN A 271 -1.37 -9.41 -15.44
N ILE A 272 -1.17 -8.14 -15.73
CA ILE A 272 -2.23 -7.20 -16.03
C ILE A 272 -1.96 -6.51 -17.37
N LEU A 273 -3.01 -6.28 -18.14
CA LEU A 273 -2.97 -5.51 -19.38
C LEU A 273 -4.11 -4.50 -19.36
N GLU A 274 -3.78 -3.22 -19.55
CA GLU A 274 -4.74 -2.12 -19.46
C GLU A 274 -4.60 -1.13 -20.62
N PRO A 275 -5.35 -1.31 -21.72
CA PRO A 275 -5.58 -0.25 -22.69
C PRO A 275 -6.59 0.77 -22.16
N ARG A 276 -6.30 2.07 -22.31
CA ARG A 276 -7.15 3.20 -21.92
C ARG A 276 -7.17 4.26 -23.01
N LEU A 277 -8.37 4.76 -23.30
CA LEU A 277 -8.59 5.95 -24.12
C LEU A 277 -9.28 7.01 -23.29
N SER A 278 -8.76 8.22 -23.27
CA SER A 278 -9.37 9.37 -22.59
C SER A 278 -9.45 10.59 -23.50
N LEU A 279 -10.57 11.29 -23.38
CA LEU A 279 -10.88 12.53 -24.08
C LEU A 279 -11.03 13.62 -23.02
N THR A 280 -10.32 14.73 -23.19
CA THR A 280 -10.48 15.89 -22.29
C THR A 280 -10.98 17.07 -23.10
N SER A 281 -12.00 17.77 -22.59
CA SER A 281 -12.57 18.96 -23.22
C SER A 281 -12.74 20.10 -22.21
N ASN A 282 -12.18 21.25 -22.57
CA ASN A 282 -12.37 22.53 -21.87
C ASN A 282 -13.17 23.50 -22.75
N TYR A 283 -14.07 22.98 -23.59
CA TYR A 283 -14.85 23.79 -24.54
C TYR A 283 -15.82 24.75 -23.84
N PHE A 284 -16.47 24.27 -22.79
CA PHE A 284 -17.37 25.08 -22.00
C PHE A 284 -16.57 25.91 -20.99
N ASN A 285 -16.85 27.23 -20.94
CA ASN A 285 -16.21 28.12 -19.99
C ASN A 285 -16.38 27.60 -18.56
N HIS A 286 -15.29 27.59 -17.80
CA HIS A 286 -15.24 27.11 -16.42
C HIS A 286 -15.47 25.61 -16.20
N HIS A 287 -15.59 24.79 -17.25
CA HIS A 287 -15.74 23.35 -17.19
C HIS A 287 -14.52 22.62 -17.75
N SER A 288 -14.12 21.54 -17.09
CA SER A 288 -13.13 20.60 -17.58
C SER A 288 -13.74 19.20 -17.58
N LEU A 289 -14.16 18.75 -18.75
CA LEU A 289 -14.79 17.44 -18.95
C LEU A 289 -13.76 16.40 -19.32
N ILE A 290 -13.79 15.25 -18.67
CA ILE A 290 -13.00 14.08 -19.00
C ILE A 290 -13.93 12.90 -19.22
N PHE A 291 -13.85 12.29 -20.41
CA PHE A 291 -14.51 11.02 -20.71
C PHE A 291 -13.47 9.97 -21.03
N GLY A 292 -13.67 8.72 -20.63
CA GLY A 292 -12.76 7.67 -21.01
C GLY A 292 -13.37 6.27 -20.94
N ILE A 293 -12.65 5.36 -21.59
CA ILE A 293 -12.87 3.92 -21.57
C ILE A 293 -11.56 3.25 -21.20
N GLU A 294 -11.66 2.24 -20.36
CA GLU A 294 -10.56 1.42 -19.90
C GLU A 294 -10.98 -0.04 -19.91
N HIS A 295 -10.10 -0.91 -20.35
CA HIS A 295 -10.27 -2.36 -20.23
C HIS A 295 -9.14 -2.93 -19.39
N THR A 296 -9.47 -3.77 -18.42
CA THR A 296 -8.50 -4.46 -17.58
C THR A 296 -8.61 -5.96 -17.80
N SER A 297 -7.51 -6.59 -18.21
CA SER A 297 -7.33 -8.04 -18.21
C SER A 297 -6.37 -8.39 -17.07
N ASP A 298 -6.88 -9.03 -16.01
CA ASP A 298 -6.12 -9.47 -14.84
C ASP A 298 -6.05 -11.00 -14.86
N GLU A 299 -4.84 -11.54 -14.98
CA GLU A 299 -4.61 -12.97 -15.03
C GLU A 299 -3.65 -13.40 -13.92
N LEU A 300 -3.99 -14.51 -13.28
CA LEU A 300 -3.17 -15.15 -12.27
C LEU A 300 -2.98 -16.63 -12.55
N THR A 301 -1.73 -17.07 -12.64
CA THR A 301 -1.33 -18.47 -12.72
C THR A 301 -0.66 -18.87 -11.42
N SER A 302 -1.18 -19.89 -10.75
CA SER A 302 -0.65 -20.39 -9.48
C SER A 302 -0.89 -21.88 -9.33
N ASP A 303 -0.04 -22.54 -8.54
CA ASP A 303 -0.20 -23.93 -8.11
C ASP A 303 -1.14 -24.07 -6.89
N ARG A 304 -1.74 -22.95 -6.44
CA ARG A 304 -2.65 -22.88 -5.28
C ARG A 304 -4.14 -22.95 -5.65
N PHE A 305 -4.48 -23.10 -6.92
CA PHE A 305 -5.89 -23.21 -7.36
C PHE A 305 -6.40 -24.65 -7.34
N VAL A 306 -5.62 -25.59 -7.87
CA VAL A 306 -6.01 -26.99 -8.00
C VAL A 306 -4.82 -27.90 -7.70
N ASN A 307 -4.87 -28.65 -6.59
CA ASN A 307 -3.98 -29.78 -6.26
C ASN A 307 -2.51 -29.58 -6.63
N ARG A 308 -1.94 -28.42 -6.30
CA ARG A 308 -0.55 -28.04 -6.61
C ARG A 308 -0.19 -28.04 -8.12
N LYS A 309 -1.22 -27.98 -9.00
CA LYS A 309 -1.03 -27.86 -10.44
C LYS A 309 -1.09 -26.39 -10.85
N MET A 310 -0.11 -25.95 -11.63
CA MET A 310 -0.14 -24.61 -12.21
C MET A 310 -1.40 -24.43 -13.07
N THR A 311 -2.28 -23.53 -12.66
CA THR A 311 -3.56 -23.25 -13.30
C THR A 311 -3.72 -21.74 -13.44
N THR A 312 -4.28 -21.30 -14.56
CA THR A 312 -4.55 -19.87 -14.82
C THR A 312 -6.02 -19.56 -14.58
N ARG A 313 -6.26 -18.43 -13.92
CA ARG A 313 -7.58 -17.81 -13.77
C ARG A 313 -7.49 -16.36 -14.24
N ALA A 314 -8.56 -15.84 -14.83
CA ALA A 314 -8.60 -14.49 -15.37
C ALA A 314 -9.91 -13.78 -15.00
N LEU A 315 -9.80 -12.47 -14.81
CA LEU A 315 -10.93 -11.55 -14.67
C LEU A 315 -10.78 -10.43 -15.70
N HIS A 316 -11.88 -10.07 -16.35
CA HIS A 316 -11.94 -9.02 -17.35
C HIS A 316 -12.99 -8.00 -16.93
N GLU A 317 -12.60 -6.72 -16.97
CA GLU A 317 -13.47 -5.61 -16.63
C GLU A 317 -13.35 -4.53 -17.71
N THR A 318 -14.48 -3.95 -18.11
CA THR A 318 -14.51 -2.79 -19.01
C THR A 318 -15.22 -1.66 -18.29
N GLU A 319 -14.58 -0.51 -18.24
CA GLU A 319 -15.06 0.63 -17.47
C GLU A 319 -15.18 1.85 -18.37
N TYR A 320 -16.26 2.62 -18.16
CA TYR A 320 -16.47 3.93 -18.76
C TYR A 320 -16.52 4.95 -17.65
N PHE A 321 -15.89 6.09 -17.83
CA PHE A 321 -15.93 7.16 -16.84
C PHE A 321 -16.17 8.52 -17.50
N LEU A 322 -16.91 9.35 -16.78
CA LEU A 322 -17.17 10.74 -17.12
C LEU A 322 -17.00 11.57 -15.85
N GLN A 323 -16.22 12.63 -15.94
CA GLN A 323 -16.06 13.59 -14.85
C GLN A 323 -16.09 15.00 -15.39
N ASP A 324 -16.70 15.91 -14.65
CA ASP A 324 -16.67 17.34 -14.86
C ASP A 324 -16.08 18.06 -13.65
N GLU A 325 -15.16 18.97 -13.89
CA GLU A 325 -14.72 19.96 -12.93
C GLU A 325 -15.26 21.33 -13.36
N TRP A 326 -16.11 21.90 -12.53
CA TRP A 326 -16.74 23.18 -12.76
C TRP A 326 -16.26 24.23 -11.76
N ILE A 327 -15.73 25.34 -12.27
CA ILE A 327 -15.25 26.49 -11.50
C ILE A 327 -16.14 27.70 -11.81
N PRO A 328 -17.37 27.80 -11.24
CA PRO A 328 -18.32 28.88 -11.56
C PRO A 328 -17.78 30.25 -11.19
N ASN A 329 -16.94 30.34 -10.19
CA ASN A 329 -16.30 31.59 -9.74
C ASN A 329 -15.05 31.29 -8.89
N THR A 330 -14.39 32.31 -8.38
CA THR A 330 -13.13 32.19 -7.59
C THR A 330 -13.29 31.46 -6.25
N HIS A 331 -14.52 31.35 -5.74
CA HIS A 331 -14.81 30.71 -4.45
C HIS A 331 -15.16 29.25 -4.56
N TRP A 332 -15.76 28.80 -5.66
CA TRP A 332 -16.26 27.44 -5.81
C TRP A 332 -15.47 26.61 -6.83
N LEU A 333 -15.14 25.39 -6.45
CA LEU A 333 -14.76 24.31 -7.35
C LEU A 333 -15.67 23.11 -7.05
N LEU A 334 -16.41 22.68 -8.05
CA LEU A 334 -17.30 21.52 -7.99
C LEU A 334 -16.75 20.42 -8.90
N SER A 335 -16.71 19.19 -8.40
CA SER A 335 -16.32 18.04 -9.20
C SER A 335 -17.40 16.99 -9.12
N THR A 336 -17.95 16.62 -10.26
CA THR A 336 -18.97 15.58 -10.39
C THR A 336 -18.47 14.49 -11.32
N GLY A 337 -18.85 13.26 -11.08
CA GLY A 337 -18.42 12.18 -11.97
C GLY A 337 -19.21 10.91 -11.76
N VAL A 338 -19.13 10.04 -12.75
CA VAL A 338 -19.66 8.68 -12.70
C VAL A 338 -18.71 7.76 -13.43
N ARG A 339 -18.48 6.60 -12.86
CA ARG A 339 -17.80 5.48 -13.53
C ARG A 339 -18.72 4.27 -13.54
N THR A 340 -18.71 3.54 -14.61
CA THR A 340 -19.45 2.27 -14.73
C THR A 340 -18.45 1.15 -15.00
N ASN A 341 -18.69 -0.01 -14.40
CA ASN A 341 -17.90 -1.21 -14.58
C ASN A 341 -18.81 -2.32 -15.13
N PHE A 342 -18.35 -2.98 -16.17
CA PHE A 342 -18.97 -4.15 -16.77
C PHE A 342 -18.01 -5.33 -16.64
N SER A 343 -18.43 -6.35 -15.90
CA SER A 343 -17.69 -7.58 -15.75
C SER A 343 -18.58 -8.77 -16.00
N LYS A 344 -18.08 -9.77 -16.75
CA LYS A 344 -18.82 -11.03 -16.96
C LYS A 344 -19.07 -11.77 -15.64
N ALA A 345 -18.14 -11.65 -14.68
CA ALA A 345 -18.23 -12.31 -13.38
C ALA A 345 -19.20 -11.62 -12.42
N PHE A 346 -19.28 -10.27 -12.44
CA PHE A 346 -19.97 -9.49 -11.41
C PHE A 346 -21.09 -8.59 -11.95
N GLY A 347 -21.29 -8.57 -13.28
CA GLY A 347 -22.32 -7.76 -13.94
C GLY A 347 -21.97 -6.28 -14.00
N PHE A 348 -23.01 -5.45 -13.96
CA PHE A 348 -22.92 -3.99 -14.06
C PHE A 348 -22.85 -3.32 -12.70
N MET A 349 -21.95 -2.36 -12.57
CA MET A 349 -21.80 -1.48 -11.40
C MET A 349 -21.62 -0.05 -11.82
N TRP A 350 -22.11 0.90 -11.02
CA TRP A 350 -21.92 2.33 -11.21
C TRP A 350 -21.42 3.00 -9.92
N MET A 351 -20.54 3.99 -10.05
CA MET A 351 -19.81 4.62 -8.96
C MET A 351 -19.87 6.14 -9.13
N PRO A 352 -20.85 6.82 -8.52
CA PRO A 352 -20.97 8.26 -8.55
C PRO A 352 -19.97 8.94 -7.62
N LYS A 353 -19.60 10.17 -7.95
CA LYS A 353 -18.81 11.09 -7.13
C LYS A 353 -19.38 12.49 -7.19
N LEU A 354 -19.39 13.17 -6.05
CA LEU A 354 -19.72 14.56 -5.91
C LEU A 354 -18.79 15.20 -4.89
N ALA A 355 -18.05 16.22 -5.28
CA ALA A 355 -17.15 16.94 -4.40
C ALA A 355 -17.27 18.44 -4.61
N ALA A 356 -17.14 19.18 -3.53
CA ALA A 356 -17.17 20.63 -3.53
C ALA A 356 -16.04 21.20 -2.68
N LYS A 357 -15.40 22.25 -3.18
CA LYS A 357 -14.50 23.10 -2.41
C LYS A 357 -15.07 24.52 -2.44
N TYR A 358 -15.17 25.12 -1.26
CA TYR A 358 -15.52 26.52 -1.08
C TYR A 358 -14.35 27.27 -0.46
N SER A 359 -13.77 28.21 -1.18
CA SER A 359 -12.72 29.11 -0.69
C SER A 359 -13.36 30.39 -0.18
N LEU A 360 -13.48 30.53 1.14
CA LEU A 360 -14.08 31.73 1.77
C LEU A 360 -13.23 32.98 1.48
N ASN A 361 -11.91 32.79 1.58
CA ASN A 361 -10.89 33.80 1.29
C ASN A 361 -9.55 33.11 1.00
N ASN A 362 -8.45 33.87 0.96
CA ASN A 362 -7.11 33.33 0.71
C ASN A 362 -6.58 32.40 1.83
N HIS A 363 -7.21 32.41 2.99
CA HIS A 363 -6.79 31.64 4.15
C HIS A 363 -7.66 30.43 4.44
N TRP A 364 -8.95 30.53 4.26
CA TRP A 364 -9.91 29.50 4.62
C TRP A 364 -10.53 28.81 3.41
N ALA A 365 -10.48 27.48 3.41
CA ALA A 365 -11.19 26.65 2.47
C ALA A 365 -11.93 25.51 3.17
N PHE A 366 -13.13 25.21 2.70
CA PHE A 366 -13.98 24.11 3.15
C PHE A 366 -14.15 23.12 2.02
N ARG A 367 -14.17 21.83 2.38
CA ARG A 367 -14.35 20.73 1.41
C ARG A 367 -15.43 19.79 1.90
N ALA A 368 -16.24 19.32 0.97
CA ALA A 368 -17.19 18.23 1.19
C ALA A 368 -17.08 17.25 0.02
N ASN A 369 -17.14 15.96 0.32
CA ASN A 369 -17.07 14.93 -0.70
C ASN A 369 -18.00 13.78 -0.36
N TYR A 370 -18.68 13.28 -1.38
CA TYR A 370 -19.35 11.99 -1.41
C TYR A 370 -18.84 11.19 -2.59
N SER A 371 -18.51 9.93 -2.37
CA SER A 371 -18.14 9.03 -3.46
C SER A 371 -18.50 7.58 -3.12
N MET A 372 -18.79 6.82 -4.16
CA MET A 372 -19.02 5.39 -4.04
C MET A 372 -17.79 4.63 -4.54
N GLY A 373 -17.23 3.79 -3.68
CA GLY A 373 -16.17 2.85 -4.00
C GLY A 373 -16.74 1.48 -4.35
N TYR A 374 -15.98 0.76 -5.15
CA TYR A 374 -16.25 -0.59 -5.57
C TYR A 374 -14.95 -1.40 -5.53
N ARG A 375 -15.02 -2.63 -5.02
CA ARG A 375 -13.93 -3.59 -5.13
C ARG A 375 -14.48 -4.95 -5.54
N ALA A 376 -14.07 -5.43 -6.72
CA ALA A 376 -14.31 -6.80 -7.13
C ALA A 376 -13.49 -7.77 -6.24
N PRO A 377 -14.00 -8.97 -5.96
CA PRO A 377 -13.20 -10.04 -5.39
C PRO A 377 -11.98 -10.31 -6.27
N SER A 378 -10.81 -10.47 -5.67
CA SER A 378 -9.59 -10.84 -6.39
C SER A 378 -9.65 -12.30 -6.85
N ILE A 379 -8.83 -12.65 -7.84
CA ILE A 379 -8.71 -14.04 -8.33
C ILE A 379 -8.33 -15.00 -7.19
N LYS A 380 -7.54 -14.53 -6.21
CA LYS A 380 -7.16 -15.33 -5.03
C LYS A 380 -8.36 -15.58 -4.11
N GLU A 381 -9.12 -14.53 -3.81
CA GLU A 381 -10.29 -14.61 -2.94
C GLU A 381 -11.37 -15.54 -3.51
N LEU A 382 -11.46 -15.64 -4.85
CA LEU A 382 -12.40 -16.51 -5.53
C LEU A 382 -11.94 -17.97 -5.61
N PHE A 383 -10.66 -18.20 -5.96
CA PHE A 383 -10.25 -19.49 -6.49
C PHE A 383 -9.12 -20.19 -5.72
N PHE A 384 -8.48 -19.58 -4.69
CA PHE A 384 -7.47 -20.29 -3.94
C PHE A 384 -8.06 -21.53 -3.24
N ASN A 385 -7.34 -22.62 -3.35
CA ASN A 385 -7.61 -23.86 -2.63
C ASN A 385 -6.27 -24.51 -2.31
N TRP A 386 -5.72 -24.15 -1.14
CA TRP A 386 -4.36 -24.46 -0.79
C TRP A 386 -4.25 -24.99 0.64
N ASP A 387 -3.69 -26.18 0.75
CA ASP A 387 -3.33 -26.80 2.01
C ASP A 387 -1.90 -26.44 2.40
N HIS A 388 -1.72 -25.80 3.54
CA HIS A 388 -0.42 -25.46 4.10
C HIS A 388 0.12 -26.60 4.97
N LEU A 389 0.63 -27.65 4.32
CA LEU A 389 1.30 -28.79 4.95
C LEU A 389 0.45 -29.48 6.05
N GLY A 390 -0.86 -29.52 5.90
CA GLY A 390 -1.78 -30.08 6.89
C GLY A 390 -2.04 -29.21 8.12
N MET A 391 -1.37 -28.05 8.25
CA MET A 391 -1.56 -27.15 9.38
C MET A 391 -2.84 -26.32 9.24
N PHE A 392 -3.11 -25.80 8.06
CA PHE A 392 -4.33 -25.07 7.75
C PHE A 392 -4.61 -25.07 6.25
N GLN A 393 -5.84 -24.84 5.88
CA GLN A 393 -6.27 -24.70 4.48
C GLN A 393 -6.78 -23.29 4.21
N ILE A 394 -6.39 -22.73 3.06
CA ILE A 394 -6.97 -21.48 2.54
C ILE A 394 -7.93 -21.84 1.43
N ARG A 395 -9.18 -21.41 1.57
CA ARG A 395 -10.26 -21.63 0.59
C ARG A 395 -10.79 -20.33 0.05
N GLY A 396 -10.72 -20.16 -1.26
CA GLY A 396 -11.45 -19.14 -1.99
C GLY A 396 -12.95 -19.45 -2.01
N ASN A 397 -13.73 -18.44 -2.37
CA ASN A 397 -15.18 -18.55 -2.44
C ASN A 397 -15.69 -17.90 -3.73
N GLU A 398 -16.14 -18.72 -4.68
CA GLU A 398 -16.67 -18.26 -5.96
C GLU A 398 -18.01 -17.52 -5.84
N GLU A 399 -18.71 -17.63 -4.70
CA GLU A 399 -19.98 -16.94 -4.44
C GLU A 399 -19.79 -15.50 -3.92
N LEU A 400 -18.55 -15.07 -3.73
CA LEU A 400 -18.26 -13.71 -3.27
C LEU A 400 -18.88 -12.66 -4.18
N ARG A 401 -19.48 -11.67 -3.54
CA ARG A 401 -20.05 -10.50 -4.21
C ARG A 401 -19.11 -9.30 -4.02
N PRO A 402 -19.05 -8.39 -5.00
CA PRO A 402 -18.26 -7.18 -4.87
C PRO A 402 -18.64 -6.34 -3.65
N GLU A 403 -17.63 -5.74 -3.04
CA GLU A 403 -17.81 -4.74 -1.99
C GLU A 403 -18.29 -3.42 -2.56
N LYS A 404 -19.13 -2.73 -1.80
CA LYS A 404 -19.54 -1.35 -2.05
C LYS A 404 -19.20 -0.49 -0.84
N ASN A 405 -18.53 0.61 -1.06
CA ASN A 405 -18.20 1.58 -0.02
C ASN A 405 -18.85 2.93 -0.34
N HIS A 406 -19.65 3.48 0.57
CA HIS A 406 -20.08 4.85 0.53
C HIS A 406 -19.16 5.68 1.43
N TYR A 407 -18.41 6.57 0.82
CA TYR A 407 -17.50 7.48 1.51
C TYR A 407 -18.10 8.88 1.56
N VAL A 408 -18.09 9.46 2.73
CA VAL A 408 -18.42 10.88 2.96
C VAL A 408 -17.31 11.54 3.73
N SER A 409 -16.97 12.77 3.39
CA SER A 409 -16.04 13.56 4.20
C SER A 409 -16.37 15.03 4.17
N VAL A 410 -16.04 15.72 5.26
CA VAL A 410 -16.05 17.16 5.39
C VAL A 410 -14.76 17.63 6.02
N GLY A 411 -14.19 18.69 5.49
CA GLY A 411 -12.92 19.19 5.97
C GLY A 411 -12.79 20.69 5.87
N THR A 412 -11.90 21.23 6.67
CA THR A 412 -11.51 22.63 6.65
C THR A 412 -10.00 22.76 6.58
N GLU A 413 -9.56 23.80 5.90
CA GLU A 413 -8.15 24.14 5.70
C GLU A 413 -7.95 25.59 6.02
N TYR A 414 -6.94 25.88 6.83
CA TYR A 414 -6.47 27.22 7.09
C TYR A 414 -5.01 27.35 6.71
N THR A 415 -4.69 28.33 5.89
CA THR A 415 -3.35 28.55 5.32
C THR A 415 -2.92 29.99 5.46
N THR A 416 -1.72 30.20 5.97
CA THR A 416 -0.97 31.48 5.92
C THR A 416 0.47 31.19 5.46
N ASP A 417 1.29 32.20 5.31
CA ASP A 417 2.71 32.05 4.94
C ASP A 417 3.51 31.18 5.95
N HIS A 418 3.08 31.18 7.23
CA HIS A 418 3.79 30.50 8.31
C HIS A 418 3.03 29.32 8.92
N PHE A 419 1.74 29.21 8.65
CA PHE A 419 0.90 28.23 9.32
C PHE A 419 -0.06 27.56 8.34
N PHE A 420 -0.10 26.24 8.38
CA PHE A 420 -1.05 25.42 7.64
C PHE A 420 -1.66 24.40 8.59
N VAL A 421 -2.98 24.34 8.61
CA VAL A 421 -3.72 23.27 9.28
C VAL A 421 -4.84 22.79 8.37
N ASN A 422 -5.00 21.47 8.30
CA ASN A 422 -6.12 20.82 7.66
C ASN A 422 -6.74 19.81 8.63
N VAL A 423 -8.05 19.87 8.79
CA VAL A 423 -8.81 18.90 9.59
C VAL A 423 -9.89 18.31 8.71
N ASN A 424 -9.99 17.00 8.67
CA ASN A 424 -10.95 16.27 7.87
C ASN A 424 -11.63 15.19 8.71
N ALA A 425 -12.97 15.21 8.76
CA ALA A 425 -13.78 14.14 9.32
C ALA A 425 -14.37 13.31 8.18
N TYR A 426 -14.38 11.99 8.35
CA TYR A 426 -14.82 11.07 7.31
C TYR A 426 -15.61 9.88 7.86
N GLY A 427 -16.41 9.29 6.97
CA GLY A 427 -17.10 8.03 7.19
C GLY A 427 -17.01 7.12 5.97
N ASN A 428 -16.63 5.87 6.21
CA ASN A 428 -16.65 4.76 5.25
C ASN A 428 -17.76 3.78 5.66
N PHE A 429 -18.69 3.49 4.77
CA PHE A 429 -19.83 2.62 5.01
C PHE A 429 -19.82 1.48 3.99
N PHE A 430 -19.26 0.35 4.41
CA PHE A 430 -19.14 -0.84 3.58
C PHE A 430 -20.39 -1.71 3.61
N ARG A 431 -20.76 -2.21 2.44
CA ARG A 431 -21.72 -3.30 2.28
C ARG A 431 -21.01 -4.47 1.61
N LYS A 432 -21.25 -5.68 2.13
CA LYS A 432 -20.63 -6.91 1.64
C LYS A 432 -19.09 -6.86 1.60
N LYS A 433 -18.48 -6.28 2.63
CA LYS A 433 -17.01 -6.27 2.74
C LYS A 433 -16.48 -7.68 2.72
N ILE A 434 -15.44 -7.95 1.94
CA ILE A 434 -14.81 -9.26 1.84
C ILE A 434 -13.75 -9.37 2.93
N GLU A 435 -13.89 -10.38 3.78
CA GLU A 435 -12.92 -10.69 4.84
C GLU A 435 -12.59 -12.17 4.85
N GLY A 436 -11.37 -12.48 5.27
CA GLY A 436 -10.96 -13.83 5.59
C GLY A 436 -11.33 -14.17 7.01
N VAL A 437 -12.01 -15.28 7.20
CA VAL A 437 -12.45 -15.76 8.51
C VAL A 437 -11.85 -17.13 8.75
N TRP A 438 -11.33 -17.32 9.95
CA TRP A 438 -10.84 -18.62 10.40
C TRP A 438 -11.99 -19.46 10.93
N HIS A 439 -12.05 -20.71 10.49
CA HIS A 439 -12.96 -21.74 10.99
C HIS A 439 -12.18 -22.98 11.38
N ILE A 440 -12.65 -23.69 12.39
CA ILE A 440 -12.08 -24.96 12.80
C ILE A 440 -13.08 -26.05 12.47
N TYR A 441 -12.80 -26.84 11.43
CA TYR A 441 -13.55 -28.04 11.06
C TYR A 441 -12.66 -29.26 11.19
N ASP A 442 -13.17 -30.37 11.74
CA ASP A 442 -12.45 -31.65 11.86
C ASP A 442 -11.02 -31.51 12.43
N MET A 443 -10.86 -30.65 13.45
CA MET A 443 -9.58 -30.29 14.07
C MET A 443 -8.56 -29.60 13.14
N GLN A 444 -8.97 -29.20 11.94
CA GLN A 444 -8.15 -28.43 11.01
C GLN A 444 -8.57 -26.97 10.97
N TYR A 445 -7.59 -26.08 10.97
CA TYR A 445 -7.83 -24.65 10.74
C TYR A 445 -8.11 -24.41 9.26
N ASN A 446 -9.22 -23.74 8.96
CA ASN A 446 -9.60 -23.32 7.62
C ASN A 446 -9.74 -21.80 7.58
N PHE A 447 -9.12 -21.19 6.61
CA PHE A 447 -9.25 -19.77 6.30
C PHE A 447 -10.13 -19.62 5.05
N GLU A 448 -11.29 -19.01 5.20
CA GLU A 448 -12.27 -18.86 4.11
C GLU A 448 -12.61 -17.39 3.90
N TYR A 449 -12.78 -17.00 2.65
CA TYR A 449 -13.24 -15.66 2.30
C TYR A 449 -14.75 -15.58 2.30
N THR A 450 -15.31 -14.54 2.95
CA THR A 450 -16.75 -14.34 3.05
C THR A 450 -17.12 -12.86 2.94
N ASN A 451 -18.35 -12.58 2.52
CA ASN A 451 -18.89 -11.24 2.56
C ASN A 451 -19.49 -10.93 3.95
N LEU A 452 -18.90 -10.04 4.69
CA LEU A 452 -19.50 -9.48 5.89
C LEU A 452 -20.71 -8.59 5.52
N ARG A 453 -21.70 -8.48 6.41
CA ARG A 453 -22.93 -7.72 6.10
C ARG A 453 -22.62 -6.24 5.88
N ASN A 454 -22.25 -5.55 6.92
CA ASN A 454 -21.95 -4.12 6.89
C ASN A 454 -20.81 -3.80 7.85
N GLN A 455 -19.92 -2.91 7.45
CA GLN A 455 -18.87 -2.38 8.32
C GLN A 455 -18.81 -0.87 8.15
N ARG A 456 -18.69 -0.14 9.25
CA ARG A 456 -18.50 1.32 9.22
C ARG A 456 -17.19 1.69 9.88
N MET A 457 -16.56 2.69 9.31
CA MET A 457 -15.34 3.30 9.84
C MET A 457 -15.57 4.80 9.89
N LEU A 458 -15.45 5.39 11.06
CA LEU A 458 -15.59 6.82 11.27
C LEU A 458 -14.27 7.36 11.79
N GLY A 459 -13.80 8.47 11.27
CA GLY A 459 -12.52 9.02 11.69
C GLY A 459 -12.37 10.51 11.49
N ILE A 460 -11.29 11.01 12.10
CA ILE A 460 -10.83 12.38 11.99
C ILE A 460 -9.35 12.35 11.72
N GLU A 461 -8.90 13.16 10.78
CA GLU A 461 -7.50 13.37 10.45
C GLU A 461 -7.15 14.85 10.56
N ALA A 462 -5.99 15.16 11.12
CA ALA A 462 -5.47 16.51 11.21
C ALA A 462 -4.03 16.54 10.69
N ILE A 463 -3.69 17.59 9.95
CA ILE A 463 -2.34 17.88 9.45
C ILE A 463 -1.98 19.28 9.88
N LEU A 464 -0.80 19.45 10.44
CA LEU A 464 -0.24 20.72 10.89
C LEU A 464 1.14 20.94 10.24
N LYS A 465 1.38 22.13 9.76
CA LYS A 465 2.71 22.62 9.42
C LYS A 465 2.85 24.04 9.93
N TRP A 466 3.85 24.30 10.76
CA TRP A 466 4.06 25.59 11.39
C TRP A 466 5.53 26.02 11.34
N HIS A 467 5.78 27.10 10.61
CA HIS A 467 7.06 27.79 10.57
C HIS A 467 7.06 28.82 11.73
N PHE A 468 7.34 28.36 12.95
CA PHE A 468 7.25 29.19 14.14
C PHE A 468 8.47 30.10 14.37
N ALA A 469 9.57 29.83 13.66
CA ALA A 469 10.75 30.67 13.62
C ALA A 469 11.42 30.56 12.24
N LYS A 470 12.31 31.48 11.92
CA LYS A 470 12.99 31.61 10.61
C LYS A 470 13.54 30.26 10.09
N ASP A 471 14.18 29.49 10.98
CA ASP A 471 14.91 28.29 10.65
C ASP A 471 14.22 27.01 11.17
N PHE A 472 13.07 27.14 11.84
CA PHE A 472 12.37 26.01 12.46
C PHE A 472 10.99 25.76 11.89
N THR A 473 10.71 24.51 11.61
CA THR A 473 9.40 24.03 11.17
C THR A 473 8.94 22.87 12.02
N LEU A 474 7.72 22.97 12.57
CA LEU A 474 7.02 21.87 13.21
C LEU A 474 6.03 21.27 12.20
N ASN A 475 6.13 19.98 11.96
CA ASN A 475 5.12 19.23 11.21
C ASN A 475 4.45 18.23 12.16
N GLY A 476 3.14 18.04 11.97
CA GLY A 476 2.37 17.09 12.77
C GLY A 476 1.24 16.49 11.96
N THR A 477 0.96 15.21 12.20
CA THR A 477 -0.25 14.56 11.75
C THR A 477 -0.87 13.80 12.90
N TYR A 478 -2.18 13.75 12.92
CA TYR A 478 -2.94 12.94 13.85
C TYR A 478 -4.08 12.26 13.12
N SER A 479 -4.33 11.02 13.43
CA SER A 479 -5.49 10.28 12.92
C SER A 479 -6.17 9.51 14.04
N TYR A 480 -7.48 9.58 14.02
CA TYR A 480 -8.36 8.74 14.82
C TYR A 480 -9.30 7.97 13.92
N VAL A 481 -9.46 6.67 14.15
CA VAL A 481 -10.42 5.85 13.44
C VAL A 481 -11.14 4.89 14.39
N ASN A 482 -12.45 4.87 14.31
CA ASN A 482 -13.31 3.90 14.97
C ASN A 482 -13.88 2.94 13.94
N VAL A 483 -13.59 1.66 14.08
CA VAL A 483 -14.08 0.57 13.21
C VAL A 483 -15.15 -0.21 13.95
N SER A 484 -16.33 -0.35 13.34
CA SER A 484 -17.43 -1.08 13.97
C SER A 484 -17.11 -2.57 14.14
N LYS A 485 -17.42 -3.13 15.30
CA LYS A 485 -17.37 -4.57 15.54
C LYS A 485 -18.34 -5.32 14.63
N GLN A 486 -18.02 -6.56 14.32
CA GLN A 486 -18.88 -7.49 13.58
C GLN A 486 -19.44 -8.52 14.55
N GLN A 487 -20.76 -8.49 14.79
CA GLN A 487 -21.43 -9.38 15.78
C GLN A 487 -20.73 -9.41 17.15
N GLY A 488 -20.24 -8.25 17.65
CA GLY A 488 -19.48 -8.15 18.89
C GLY A 488 -17.98 -8.38 18.77
N ILE A 489 -17.49 -8.92 17.63
CA ILE A 489 -16.10 -9.30 17.40
C ILE A 489 -15.35 -8.15 16.72
N GLN A 490 -14.15 -7.83 17.22
CA GLN A 490 -13.23 -6.86 16.63
C GLN A 490 -12.23 -7.56 15.71
N VAL A 491 -12.57 -7.66 14.44
CA VAL A 491 -11.72 -8.33 13.43
C VAL A 491 -10.60 -7.40 12.92
N ASN A 492 -10.86 -6.09 12.89
CA ASN A 492 -9.92 -5.11 12.36
C ASN A 492 -8.76 -4.86 13.33
N THR A 493 -7.54 -4.95 12.81
CA THR A 493 -6.27 -4.79 13.54
C THR A 493 -5.70 -3.36 13.50
N THR A 494 -6.45 -2.37 13.01
CA THR A 494 -5.99 -0.99 12.93
C THR A 494 -5.91 -0.35 14.31
N SER A 495 -4.82 0.38 14.59
CA SER A 495 -4.74 1.22 15.78
C SER A 495 -5.73 2.38 15.69
N PRO A 496 -6.59 2.59 16.72
CA PRO A 496 -7.54 3.71 16.70
C PRO A 496 -6.86 5.07 16.66
N HIS A 497 -5.69 5.22 17.25
CA HIS A 497 -4.93 6.47 17.31
C HIS A 497 -3.56 6.29 16.67
N ALA A 498 -3.21 7.19 15.77
CA ALA A 498 -1.85 7.32 15.24
C ALA A 498 -1.48 8.79 15.13
N ALA A 499 -0.24 9.11 15.44
CA ALA A 499 0.29 10.46 15.30
C ALA A 499 1.73 10.41 14.78
N THR A 500 2.09 11.40 13.99
CA THR A 500 3.49 11.65 13.62
C THR A 500 3.82 13.12 13.87
N GLY A 501 5.05 13.38 14.28
CA GLY A 501 5.54 14.73 14.43
C GLY A 501 6.99 14.84 14.00
N SER A 502 7.39 15.99 13.43
CA SER A 502 8.79 16.29 13.22
C SER A 502 9.10 17.75 13.57
N LEU A 503 10.26 17.96 14.14
CA LEU A 503 10.88 19.25 14.32
C LEU A 503 12.06 19.35 13.36
N ASP A 504 11.95 20.25 12.40
CA ASP A 504 12.94 20.48 11.37
C ASP A 504 13.67 21.79 11.66
N TYR A 505 14.99 21.74 11.77
CA TYR A 505 15.87 22.91 11.79
C TYR A 505 16.59 23.01 10.45
N THR A 506 16.59 24.18 9.81
CA THR A 506 17.22 24.39 8.51
C THR A 506 18.07 25.65 8.52
N LEU A 507 19.39 25.49 8.42
CA LEU A 507 20.35 26.59 8.23
C LEU A 507 20.73 26.64 6.75
N ASN A 508 20.51 27.81 6.11
CA ASN A 508 20.88 28.04 4.72
C ASN A 508 22.00 29.11 4.65
N GLN A 509 23.12 28.72 4.06
CA GLN A 509 24.23 29.63 3.70
C GLN A 509 24.48 29.53 2.19
N LYS A 510 25.28 30.44 1.62
CA LYS A 510 25.49 30.54 0.17
C LYS A 510 25.84 29.20 -0.52
N ASN A 511 26.73 28.41 0.06
CA ASN A 511 27.26 27.17 -0.49
C ASN A 511 27.06 25.96 0.44
N TYR A 512 26.33 26.16 1.55
CA TYR A 512 26.12 25.12 2.56
C TYR A 512 24.70 25.16 3.11
N ARG A 513 24.09 24.01 3.21
CA ARG A 513 22.78 23.85 3.86
C ARG A 513 22.86 22.72 4.87
N LEU A 514 22.47 23.01 6.10
CA LEU A 514 22.26 22.00 7.15
C LEU A 514 20.76 21.85 7.38
N LYS A 515 20.28 20.62 7.39
CA LYS A 515 18.93 20.29 7.83
C LYS A 515 18.99 19.20 8.90
N SER A 516 18.49 19.46 10.10
CA SER A 516 18.34 18.48 11.17
C SER A 516 16.86 18.17 11.35
N ILE A 517 16.49 16.91 11.39
CA ILE A 517 15.11 16.43 11.51
C ILE A 517 15.04 15.49 12.69
N LEU A 518 14.31 15.88 13.72
CA LEU A 518 13.90 15.00 14.81
C LEU A 518 12.44 14.62 14.56
N SER A 519 12.16 13.34 14.42
CA SER A 519 10.79 12.86 14.18
C SER A 519 10.39 11.79 15.19
N ALA A 520 9.09 11.74 15.48
CA ALA A 520 8.47 10.74 16.31
C ALA A 520 7.17 10.23 15.67
N SER A 521 6.96 8.93 15.75
CA SER A 521 5.72 8.27 15.30
C SER A 521 5.12 7.49 16.45
N LEU A 522 3.90 7.84 16.83
CA LEU A 522 3.12 7.18 17.87
C LEU A 522 2.06 6.30 17.23
N MET A 523 2.02 5.03 17.64
CA MET A 523 0.93 4.10 17.37
C MET A 523 0.23 3.77 18.68
N GLY A 524 -1.03 4.14 18.76
CA GLY A 524 -1.86 3.87 19.96
C GLY A 524 -2.14 2.39 20.15
N GLN A 525 -2.56 2.05 21.34
CA GLN A 525 -2.99 0.69 21.69
C GLN A 525 -4.04 0.19 20.69
N LYS A 526 -3.87 -1.04 20.21
CA LYS A 526 -4.87 -1.72 19.40
C LYS A 526 -5.34 -3.02 20.01
N GLN A 527 -6.62 -3.31 19.83
CA GLN A 527 -7.27 -4.52 20.31
C GLN A 527 -7.97 -5.22 19.14
N PHE A 528 -7.86 -6.53 19.06
CA PHE A 528 -8.56 -7.36 18.10
C PHE A 528 -8.84 -8.73 18.71
N ASP A 529 -9.88 -9.39 18.21
CA ASP A 529 -10.31 -10.68 18.71
C ASP A 529 -9.87 -11.78 17.75
N VAL A 530 -9.26 -12.82 18.29
CA VAL A 530 -8.79 -14.01 17.55
C VAL A 530 -9.60 -15.20 17.97
N GLN A 531 -10.09 -15.97 17.00
CA GLN A 531 -10.82 -17.21 17.28
C GLN A 531 -9.91 -18.27 17.88
N ASP A 532 -10.41 -18.95 18.90
CA ASP A 532 -9.74 -20.06 19.56
C ASP A 532 -10.81 -21.10 20.00
N ARG A 533 -10.37 -22.28 20.39
CA ARG A 533 -11.23 -23.32 20.91
C ARG A 533 -11.03 -23.47 22.40
N VAL A 534 -12.10 -23.37 23.18
CA VAL A 534 -12.10 -23.57 24.62
C VAL A 534 -12.70 -24.94 24.96
N TRP A 535 -11.97 -25.75 25.70
CA TRP A 535 -12.44 -27.01 26.25
C TRP A 535 -13.03 -26.74 27.65
N VAL A 536 -14.31 -27.02 27.83
CA VAL A 536 -15.04 -26.53 29.04
C VAL A 536 -15.38 -27.62 30.04
N ASP A 537 -15.30 -28.90 29.71
CA ASP A 537 -15.62 -29.97 30.65
C ASP A 537 -14.82 -31.26 30.45
N GLU A 538 -14.96 -32.18 31.46
CA GLU A 538 -14.37 -33.52 31.45
C GLU A 538 -14.88 -34.42 30.32
N HIS A 539 -15.93 -34.02 29.60
CA HIS A 539 -16.56 -34.74 28.50
C HIS A 539 -16.07 -34.27 27.13
N HIS A 540 -14.98 -33.51 27.07
CA HIS A 540 -14.36 -33.02 25.83
C HIS A 540 -15.26 -32.17 24.95
N LYS A 541 -16.26 -31.49 25.50
CA LYS A 541 -17.02 -30.47 24.77
C LYS A 541 -16.17 -29.24 24.58
N SER A 542 -15.99 -28.86 23.31
CA SER A 542 -15.29 -27.63 22.94
C SER A 542 -16.27 -26.63 22.34
N TYR A 543 -16.03 -25.36 22.62
CA TYR A 543 -16.77 -24.24 22.06
C TYR A 543 -15.79 -23.36 21.30
N ASP A 544 -16.22 -22.86 20.14
CA ASP A 544 -15.50 -21.81 19.45
C ASP A 544 -15.68 -20.52 20.25
N ALA A 545 -14.58 -19.94 20.67
CA ALA A 545 -14.56 -18.71 21.45
C ALA A 545 -13.57 -17.72 20.83
N TYR A 546 -13.70 -16.45 21.19
CA TYR A 546 -12.76 -15.42 20.78
C TYR A 546 -11.99 -14.91 21.98
N PHE A 547 -10.67 -14.82 21.84
CA PHE A 547 -9.83 -14.17 22.84
C PHE A 547 -9.34 -12.82 22.32
N ARG A 548 -9.25 -11.85 23.23
CA ARG A 548 -8.82 -10.49 22.92
C ARG A 548 -7.31 -10.39 22.98
N CYS A 549 -6.73 -9.97 21.86
CA CYS A 549 -5.33 -9.56 21.77
C CYS A 549 -5.21 -8.05 21.95
N THR A 550 -4.27 -7.63 22.78
CA THR A 550 -3.96 -6.22 23.00
C THR A 550 -2.50 -5.96 22.68
N LEU A 551 -2.25 -5.05 21.74
CA LEU A 551 -0.90 -4.55 21.48
C LEU A 551 -0.77 -3.16 22.12
N PRO A 552 0.26 -2.93 22.96
CA PRO A 552 0.41 -1.67 23.68
C PRO A 552 0.76 -0.51 22.74
N THR A 553 0.56 0.71 23.24
CA THR A 553 1.06 1.92 22.58
C THR A 553 2.58 1.88 22.51
N TYR A 554 3.14 2.30 21.38
CA TYR A 554 4.57 2.48 21.20
C TYR A 554 4.90 3.76 20.44
N VAL A 555 6.13 4.24 20.63
CA VAL A 555 6.66 5.43 19.95
C VAL A 555 8.00 5.07 19.33
N LEU A 556 8.16 5.42 18.05
CA LEU A 556 9.42 5.32 17.31
C LEU A 556 9.98 6.73 17.15
N CYS A 557 11.28 6.93 17.47
CA CYS A 557 11.95 8.22 17.33
C CYS A 557 13.11 8.09 16.36
N ASN A 558 13.22 9.02 15.42
CA ASN A 558 14.30 9.05 14.44
C ASN A 558 14.97 10.42 14.43
N LEU A 559 16.28 10.44 14.24
CA LEU A 559 17.08 11.66 14.06
C LEU A 559 17.83 11.56 12.73
N ALA A 560 17.73 12.58 11.91
CA ALA A 560 18.50 12.70 10.68
C ALA A 560 19.16 14.08 10.58
N VAL A 561 20.45 14.10 10.22
CA VAL A 561 21.21 15.31 9.92
C VAL A 561 21.67 15.25 8.48
N VAL A 562 21.20 16.20 7.69
CA VAL A 562 21.47 16.30 6.26
C VAL A 562 22.32 17.54 5.99
N GLN A 563 23.49 17.35 5.41
CA GLN A 563 24.40 18.42 5.00
C GLN A 563 24.48 18.45 3.47
N THR A 564 24.33 19.62 2.89
CA THR A 564 24.43 19.80 1.44
C THR A 564 25.51 20.84 1.13
N PHE A 565 26.49 20.46 0.33
CA PHE A 565 27.63 21.27 -0.06
C PHE A 565 27.51 21.69 -1.52
N CYS A 566 27.62 23.00 -1.80
CA CYS A 566 27.57 23.58 -3.16
C CYS A 566 26.35 23.14 -3.98
N ASN A 567 25.25 22.76 -3.34
CA ASN A 567 24.06 22.17 -3.98
C ASN A 567 24.33 20.90 -4.82
N LYS A 568 25.49 20.25 -4.60
CA LYS A 568 25.92 19.07 -5.39
C LYS A 568 26.12 17.83 -4.55
N VAL A 569 26.76 17.96 -3.39
CA VAL A 569 27.05 16.81 -2.53
C VAL A 569 26.14 16.85 -1.32
N LYS A 570 25.42 15.78 -1.05
CA LYS A 570 24.53 15.61 0.07
C LYS A 570 25.02 14.46 0.95
N VAL A 571 25.31 14.76 2.22
CA VAL A 571 25.68 13.76 3.22
C VAL A 571 24.55 13.68 4.25
N THR A 572 24.10 12.47 4.55
CA THR A 572 23.06 12.23 5.57
C THR A 572 23.59 11.28 6.62
N LEU A 573 23.46 11.66 7.88
CA LEU A 573 23.67 10.81 9.05
C LEU A 573 22.33 10.66 9.76
N GLY A 574 21.99 9.45 10.17
CA GLY A 574 20.71 9.20 10.83
C GLY A 574 20.78 8.05 11.82
N VAL A 575 19.86 8.08 12.78
CA VAL A 575 19.57 6.99 13.71
C VAL A 575 18.07 6.76 13.69
N ASP A 576 17.68 5.55 13.37
CA ASP A 576 16.30 5.08 13.34
C ASP A 576 16.12 4.08 14.49
N ASN A 577 14.95 4.16 15.18
CA ASN A 577 14.64 3.25 16.29
C ASN A 577 13.57 2.24 15.86
#